data_6eb0485e8466b9f78c1d2ef6c58249e0
#
_entry.id   6eb0485e8466b9f78c1d2ef6c58249e0
#
_cell.length_a   1.000
_cell.length_b   1.000
_cell.length_c   1.000
_cell.angle_alpha   90.00
_cell.angle_beta   90.00
_cell.angle_gamma   90.00
#
_symmetry.space_group_name_H-M   'P 1'
#
loop_
_entity.id
_entity.type
_entity.pdbx_description
1 polymer ?
#
loop_
_entity_poly.entity_id
_entity_poly.type
_entity_poly.pdbx_seq_one_letter_code
_entity_poly.pdbx_strand_id
1 'polypeptide(L)'
;ADIEKLYFGGASKDNSGLNRTMLSWYMNSDPKIDSTVIYWNFRQDSLVKPFVRTTPGMQKDSVFIEGLGEGNFNFEVYNRNVEGLYSMIQTVSGHVYGDAYINGLRQRAISSVTVTPNAETQSNSIEIVWGDADMLNAYSEIVYTEKSTGKRETIHVTSEKDPANQALVTKFDDVGNVLGDESSSFEVVCYYIPEKGACDTIPKRYAKQFLTYVSTGSRVQYTGGKAGNPIAWSNYGKILQRANDNTYDCNFIGGWGANAINLFRLTIKEDNTVDMVGYYGNYSWTLTNTDGTVSTYDPETKSFDLKYTVITNASGDYTEVQEKVSPRY
;
A
#
# COMPACT_ATOMS: atom_id res chain seq x y z
N ALA A 1 9.12 -0.65 -50.03
CA ALA A 1 9.63 -1.44 -48.91
C ALA A 1 8.67 -1.32 -47.74
N ASP A 2 7.66 -2.16 -47.76
CA ASP A 2 6.56 -2.06 -46.80
C ASP A 2 6.90 -2.76 -45.48
N ILE A 3 6.25 -2.31 -44.37
CA ILE A 3 6.28 -3.00 -43.10
C ILE A 3 5.36 -4.24 -43.21
N GLU A 4 5.93 -5.41 -43.00
CA GLU A 4 5.18 -6.67 -43.16
C GLU A 4 4.20 -6.90 -41.99
N LYS A 5 4.61 -6.57 -40.75
CA LYS A 5 3.78 -6.72 -39.55
C LYS A 5 4.15 -5.64 -38.56
N LEU A 6 3.14 -4.98 -38.01
CA LEU A 6 3.28 -3.96 -36.98
C LEU A 6 2.49 -4.38 -35.74
N TYR A 7 3.12 -4.26 -34.57
CA TYR A 7 2.51 -4.57 -33.29
C TYR A 7 2.65 -3.38 -32.34
N PHE A 8 1.60 -3.09 -31.62
CA PHE A 8 1.66 -2.27 -30.43
C PHE A 8 2.18 -3.15 -29.29
N GLY A 9 3.35 -2.77 -28.76
CA GLY A 9 4.04 -3.61 -27.78
C GLY A 9 4.84 -4.76 -28.43
N GLY A 10 5.33 -5.70 -27.66
CA GLY A 10 6.22 -6.77 -28.15
C GLY A 10 5.62 -7.75 -29.15
N ALA A 11 6.14 -8.98 -29.18
CA ALA A 11 5.74 -10.00 -30.16
C ALA A 11 4.30 -10.54 -30.02
N SER A 12 3.59 -10.18 -28.97
CA SER A 12 2.17 -10.45 -28.76
C SER A 12 1.42 -9.12 -28.68
N LYS A 13 0.24 -9.04 -29.27
CA LYS A 13 -0.66 -7.89 -29.18
C LYS A 13 -0.75 -7.39 -27.74
N ASP A 14 -0.77 -6.07 -27.53
CA ASP A 14 -1.17 -5.41 -26.29
C ASP A 14 -0.04 -5.20 -25.25
N ASN A 15 1.12 -4.67 -25.66
CA ASN A 15 2.20 -4.35 -24.72
C ASN A 15 2.24 -2.88 -24.33
N SER A 16 1.21 -2.43 -23.62
CA SER A 16 1.19 -1.14 -22.95
C SER A 16 2.10 -1.14 -21.73
N GLY A 17 2.65 0.03 -21.41
CA GLY A 17 3.46 0.25 -20.22
C GLY A 17 2.99 1.46 -19.43
N LEU A 18 3.73 1.77 -18.38
CA LEU A 18 3.53 2.95 -17.56
C LEU A 18 4.20 4.16 -18.21
N ASN A 19 3.39 5.10 -18.71
CA ASN A 19 3.83 6.30 -19.43
C ASN A 19 4.73 6.01 -20.65
N ARG A 20 4.62 4.80 -21.21
CA ARG A 20 5.36 4.37 -22.39
C ARG A 20 4.69 3.19 -23.09
N THR A 21 5.12 2.93 -24.27
CA THR A 21 4.76 1.73 -25.02
C THR A 21 5.94 1.21 -25.81
N MET A 22 5.94 -0.08 -26.12
CA MET A 22 6.88 -0.67 -27.06
C MET A 22 6.16 -0.95 -28.38
N LEU A 23 6.66 -0.40 -29.46
CA LEU A 23 6.26 -0.78 -30.79
C LEU A 23 7.24 -1.78 -31.36
N SER A 24 6.75 -2.82 -32.04
CA SER A 24 7.58 -3.79 -32.72
C SER A 24 7.01 -4.14 -34.10
N TRP A 25 7.88 -4.38 -35.04
CA TRP A 25 7.50 -4.66 -36.44
C TRP A 25 8.48 -5.62 -37.12
N TYR A 26 8.07 -6.11 -38.26
CA TYR A 26 8.95 -6.86 -39.15
C TYR A 26 9.20 -6.06 -40.40
N MET A 27 10.45 -5.88 -40.73
CA MET A 27 10.91 -5.27 -41.97
C MET A 27 11.10 -6.34 -43.03
N ASN A 28 10.74 -6.03 -44.26
CA ASN A 28 11.02 -6.94 -45.38
C ASN A 28 12.54 -6.95 -45.74
N SER A 29 12.89 -7.73 -46.77
CA SER A 29 14.28 -7.97 -47.17
C SER A 29 14.90 -6.83 -47.99
N ASP A 30 14.22 -5.71 -48.21
CA ASP A 30 14.75 -4.59 -49.01
C ASP A 30 16.03 -4.01 -48.37
N PRO A 31 17.20 -4.09 -49.04
CA PRO A 31 18.45 -3.65 -48.48
C PRO A 31 18.59 -2.11 -48.42
N LYS A 32 17.70 -1.37 -49.08
CA LYS A 32 17.74 0.10 -49.14
C LYS A 32 17.08 0.78 -47.93
N ILE A 33 16.37 0.01 -47.05
CA ILE A 33 15.78 0.57 -45.84
C ILE A 33 16.90 1.04 -44.90
N ASP A 34 16.87 2.31 -44.50
CA ASP A 34 17.84 2.90 -43.56
C ASP A 34 17.24 3.33 -42.25
N SER A 35 15.92 3.52 -42.18
CA SER A 35 15.25 3.98 -40.96
C SER A 35 13.77 3.64 -40.95
N THR A 36 13.18 3.67 -39.74
CA THR A 36 11.75 3.68 -39.50
C THR A 36 11.36 5.03 -38.92
N VAL A 37 10.28 5.62 -39.46
CA VAL A 37 9.72 6.88 -38.99
C VAL A 37 8.35 6.62 -38.39
N ILE A 38 8.17 7.09 -37.17
CA ILE A 38 6.98 6.86 -36.36
C ILE A 38 6.39 8.22 -36.01
N TYR A 39 5.10 8.42 -36.26
CA TYR A 39 4.35 9.61 -35.89
C TYR A 39 3.22 9.25 -34.93
N TRP A 40 2.91 10.16 -33.99
CA TRP A 40 1.73 10.10 -33.15
C TRP A 40 1.21 11.50 -32.84
N ASN A 41 0.16 11.63 -32.01
CA ASN A 41 -0.43 12.92 -31.67
C ASN A 41 -0.73 13.78 -32.88
N PHE A 42 -1.47 13.22 -33.85
CA PHE A 42 -1.78 13.92 -35.13
C PHE A 42 -0.54 14.43 -35.88
N ARG A 43 0.55 13.65 -35.82
CA ARG A 43 1.87 13.97 -36.41
C ARG A 43 2.58 15.18 -35.78
N GLN A 44 2.13 15.63 -34.58
CA GLN A 44 2.84 16.67 -33.83
C GLN A 44 4.13 16.13 -33.23
N ASP A 45 4.13 14.84 -32.91
CA ASP A 45 5.27 14.13 -32.36
C ASP A 45 5.77 13.07 -33.34
N SER A 46 7.09 12.87 -33.34
CA SER A 46 7.71 11.88 -34.20
C SER A 46 9.00 11.31 -33.62
N LEU A 47 9.33 10.10 -34.05
CA LEU A 47 10.60 9.44 -33.79
C LEU A 47 11.16 8.86 -35.09
N VAL A 48 12.43 9.10 -35.37
CA VAL A 48 13.18 8.42 -36.42
C VAL A 48 14.16 7.46 -35.82
N LYS A 49 13.96 6.18 -36.10
CA LYS A 49 14.85 5.09 -35.62
C LYS A 49 15.71 4.61 -36.80
N PRO A 50 17.05 4.79 -36.74
CA PRO A 50 17.96 4.19 -37.70
C PRO A 50 17.85 2.68 -37.72
N PHE A 51 17.94 2.08 -38.87
CA PHE A 51 17.91 0.63 -39.03
C PHE A 51 19.21 0.11 -39.65
N VAL A 52 19.73 -0.92 -39.01
CA VAL A 52 20.90 -1.64 -39.50
C VAL A 52 20.52 -3.08 -39.79
N ARG A 53 20.67 -3.50 -41.02
CA ARG A 53 20.41 -4.90 -41.37
C ARG A 53 21.52 -5.80 -40.88
N THR A 54 21.16 -6.79 -40.09
CA THR A 54 22.10 -7.78 -39.52
C THR A 54 21.91 -9.16 -40.10
N THR A 55 20.75 -9.44 -40.74
CA THR A 55 20.41 -10.71 -41.33
C THR A 55 19.81 -10.55 -42.71
N PRO A 56 20.05 -11.44 -43.68
CA PRO A 56 19.30 -11.48 -44.91
C PRO A 56 17.83 -11.84 -44.65
N GLY A 57 16.90 -11.29 -45.40
CA GLY A 57 15.48 -11.59 -45.29
C GLY A 57 14.73 -10.70 -44.31
N MET A 58 13.61 -11.19 -43.81
CA MET A 58 12.75 -10.44 -42.87
C MET A 58 13.42 -10.31 -41.53
N GLN A 59 13.47 -9.09 -41.00
CA GLN A 59 14.12 -8.80 -39.71
C GLN A 59 13.14 -8.09 -38.78
N LYS A 60 13.06 -8.56 -37.51
CA LYS A 60 12.29 -7.89 -36.47
C LYS A 60 13.06 -6.67 -35.93
N ASP A 61 12.33 -5.59 -35.68
CA ASP A 61 12.82 -4.41 -34.98
C ASP A 61 11.79 -3.91 -33.97
N SER A 62 12.21 -3.10 -32.99
CA SER A 62 11.34 -2.54 -31.97
C SER A 62 11.91 -1.26 -31.36
N VAL A 63 11.04 -0.46 -30.77
CA VAL A 63 11.44 0.76 -30.04
C VAL A 63 10.46 1.05 -28.92
N PHE A 64 10.98 1.57 -27.78
CA PHE A 64 10.15 2.20 -26.77
C PHE A 64 9.86 3.65 -27.14
N ILE A 65 8.60 4.05 -27.02
CA ILE A 65 8.15 5.44 -27.03
C ILE A 65 7.90 5.82 -25.59
N GLU A 66 8.74 6.67 -25.05
CA GLU A 66 8.76 7.09 -23.65
C GLU A 66 8.04 8.44 -23.47
N GLY A 67 7.66 8.76 -22.21
CA GLY A 67 7.12 10.07 -21.87
C GLY A 67 5.69 10.32 -22.37
N LEU A 68 4.96 9.26 -22.65
CA LEU A 68 3.56 9.35 -23.04
C LEU A 68 2.68 9.60 -21.80
N GLY A 69 1.65 10.44 -21.94
CA GLY A 69 0.59 10.54 -20.95
C GLY A 69 -0.29 9.29 -20.94
N GLU A 70 -1.11 9.15 -19.88
CA GLU A 70 -2.13 8.09 -19.87
C GLU A 70 -3.21 8.36 -20.91
N GLY A 71 -3.54 7.35 -21.72
CA GLY A 71 -4.57 7.48 -22.74
C GLY A 71 -4.39 6.56 -23.94
N ASN A 72 -5.25 6.75 -24.93
CA ASN A 72 -5.21 5.99 -26.15
C ASN A 72 -4.34 6.73 -27.19
N PHE A 73 -3.43 6.00 -27.81
CA PHE A 73 -2.55 6.50 -28.85
C PHE A 73 -2.77 5.73 -30.15
N ASN A 74 -2.59 6.45 -31.25
CA ASN A 74 -2.56 5.90 -32.59
C ASN A 74 -1.20 6.25 -33.22
N PHE A 75 -0.45 5.23 -33.60
CA PHE A 75 0.87 5.39 -34.19
C PHE A 75 0.81 5.09 -35.69
N GLU A 76 1.42 5.96 -36.47
CA GLU A 76 1.64 5.81 -37.90
C GLU A 76 3.12 5.46 -38.12
N VAL A 77 3.40 4.35 -38.75
CA VAL A 77 4.75 3.83 -38.91
C VAL A 77 5.09 3.64 -40.39
N TYR A 78 6.25 4.13 -40.78
CA TYR A 78 6.78 4.04 -42.14
C TYR A 78 8.20 3.52 -42.11
N ASN A 79 8.59 2.72 -43.09
CA ASN A 79 9.99 2.55 -43.44
C ASN A 79 10.42 3.71 -44.38
N ARG A 80 11.65 4.15 -44.23
CA ARG A 80 12.28 5.10 -45.14
C ARG A 80 13.53 4.47 -45.73
N ASN A 81 13.79 4.72 -46.99
CA ASN A 81 14.99 4.23 -47.67
C ASN A 81 16.07 5.32 -47.79
N VAL A 82 17.26 4.92 -48.19
CA VAL A 82 18.41 5.84 -48.42
C VAL A 82 18.16 6.97 -49.41
N GLU A 83 17.15 6.82 -50.25
CA GLU A 83 16.72 7.87 -51.24
C GLU A 83 15.69 8.82 -50.63
N GLY A 84 15.28 8.63 -49.36
CA GLY A 84 14.27 9.41 -48.66
C GLY A 84 12.83 9.06 -49.02
N LEU A 85 12.59 7.97 -49.71
CA LEU A 85 11.24 7.52 -50.05
C LEU A 85 10.64 6.70 -48.91
N TYR A 86 9.34 6.91 -48.68
CA TYR A 86 8.58 6.23 -47.65
C TYR A 86 7.81 5.03 -48.17
N SER A 87 7.66 4.01 -47.31
CA SER A 87 6.74 2.90 -47.54
C SER A 87 5.28 3.33 -47.43
N MET A 88 4.37 2.41 -47.71
CA MET A 88 2.98 2.58 -47.28
C MET A 88 2.89 2.68 -45.74
N ILE A 89 1.91 3.45 -45.28
CA ILE A 89 1.61 3.62 -43.85
C ILE A 89 1.11 2.32 -43.27
N GLN A 90 1.62 1.99 -42.06
CA GLN A 90 1.01 1.05 -41.18
C GLN A 90 0.57 1.76 -39.90
N THR A 91 -0.59 1.41 -39.38
CA THR A 91 -1.12 2.04 -38.17
C THR A 91 -1.37 0.99 -37.11
N VAL A 92 -1.15 1.37 -35.84
CA VAL A 92 -1.49 0.57 -34.67
C VAL A 92 -1.97 1.48 -33.57
N SER A 93 -2.98 1.04 -32.85
CA SER A 93 -3.54 1.76 -31.70
C SER A 93 -3.39 0.94 -30.43
N GLY A 94 -3.25 1.62 -29.30
CA GLY A 94 -3.20 0.99 -28.00
C GLY A 94 -3.35 2.01 -26.87
N HIS A 95 -3.49 1.48 -25.66
CA HIS A 95 -3.64 2.26 -24.43
C HIS A 95 -2.31 2.35 -23.69
N VAL A 96 -1.97 3.51 -23.15
CA VAL A 96 -0.82 3.72 -22.25
C VAL A 96 -1.37 4.00 -20.85
N TYR A 97 -0.85 3.30 -19.87
CA TYR A 97 -1.25 3.42 -18.46
C TYR A 97 -0.46 4.53 -17.75
N GLY A 98 -1.06 5.15 -16.74
CA GLY A 98 -0.47 6.23 -15.97
C GLY A 98 -1.06 6.37 -14.57
N ASP A 99 -1.14 7.61 -14.10
CA ASP A 99 -1.53 7.90 -12.71
C ASP A 99 -2.98 7.53 -12.38
N ALA A 100 -3.91 7.67 -13.32
CA ALA A 100 -5.31 7.31 -13.07
C ALA A 100 -5.45 5.79 -12.86
N TYR A 101 -4.74 4.99 -13.66
CA TYR A 101 -4.67 3.56 -13.47
C TYR A 101 -4.07 3.21 -12.09
N ILE A 102 -2.91 3.77 -11.73
CA ILE A 102 -2.25 3.53 -10.44
C ILE A 102 -3.18 3.88 -9.28
N ASN A 103 -3.87 5.03 -9.37
CA ASN A 103 -4.78 5.47 -8.30
C ASN A 103 -5.98 4.52 -8.14
N GLY A 104 -6.44 3.90 -9.20
CA GLY A 104 -7.51 2.91 -9.18
C GLY A 104 -7.13 1.54 -8.60
N LEU A 105 -5.84 1.19 -8.52
CA LEU A 105 -5.38 -0.09 -8.02
C LEU A 105 -5.67 -0.26 -6.53
N ARG A 106 -6.08 -1.47 -6.14
CA ARG A 106 -6.39 -1.83 -4.75
C ARG A 106 -5.31 -2.75 -4.20
N GLN A 107 -4.98 -2.56 -2.92
CA GLN A 107 -4.09 -3.48 -2.21
C GLN A 107 -4.65 -4.91 -2.24
N ARG A 108 -3.76 -5.91 -2.34
CA ARG A 108 -4.12 -7.30 -2.08
C ARG A 108 -4.82 -7.41 -0.73
N ALA A 109 -5.90 -8.18 -0.68
CA ALA A 109 -6.67 -8.36 0.53
C ALA A 109 -5.81 -8.97 1.65
N ILE A 110 -5.95 -8.42 2.85
CA ILE A 110 -5.36 -8.95 4.08
C ILE A 110 -6.52 -9.41 4.95
N SER A 111 -6.52 -10.71 5.30
CA SER A 111 -7.55 -11.30 6.15
C SER A 111 -7.28 -11.00 7.62
N SER A 112 -6.02 -11.07 8.05
CA SER A 112 -5.62 -10.69 9.41
C SER A 112 -4.14 -10.31 9.48
N VAL A 113 -3.78 -9.52 10.49
CA VAL A 113 -2.41 -9.23 10.88
C VAL A 113 -2.29 -9.52 12.37
N THR A 114 -1.34 -10.37 12.73
CA THR A 114 -1.00 -10.68 14.12
C THR A 114 0.36 -10.09 14.45
N VAL A 115 0.44 -9.31 15.52
CA VAL A 115 1.68 -8.73 16.03
C VAL A 115 2.02 -9.43 17.34
N THR A 116 3.15 -10.11 17.38
CA THR A 116 3.65 -10.82 18.58
C THR A 116 4.90 -10.11 19.09
N PRO A 117 4.82 -9.45 20.25
CA PRO A 117 5.97 -8.78 20.84
C PRO A 117 7.02 -9.75 21.35
N ASN A 118 8.29 -9.41 21.16
CA ASN A 118 9.42 -10.06 21.75
C ASN A 118 10.10 -9.11 22.75
N ALA A 119 9.99 -9.39 24.04
CA ALA A 119 10.53 -8.54 25.10
C ALA A 119 12.06 -8.57 25.17
N GLU A 120 12.71 -9.66 24.75
CA GLU A 120 14.18 -9.79 24.79
C GLU A 120 14.85 -8.91 23.72
N THR A 121 14.30 -8.91 22.52
CA THR A 121 14.82 -8.13 21.40
C THR A 121 14.19 -6.73 21.33
N GLN A 122 13.17 -6.46 22.11
CA GLN A 122 12.35 -5.24 22.04
C GLN A 122 11.81 -4.96 20.63
N SER A 123 11.47 -6.02 19.92
CA SER A 123 10.93 -5.98 18.55
C SER A 123 9.65 -6.79 18.46
N ASN A 124 9.04 -6.82 17.29
CA ASN A 124 7.83 -7.58 17.04
C ASN A 124 8.02 -8.57 15.89
N SER A 125 7.36 -9.72 16.02
CA SER A 125 7.11 -10.63 14.92
C SER A 125 5.74 -10.31 14.31
N ILE A 126 5.69 -10.25 12.98
CA ILE A 126 4.45 -9.98 12.24
C ILE A 126 4.05 -11.23 11.46
N GLU A 127 2.80 -11.62 11.59
CA GLU A 127 2.18 -12.64 10.76
C GLU A 127 1.02 -12.02 9.98
N ILE A 128 1.07 -12.13 8.65
CA ILE A 128 0.02 -11.65 7.75
C ILE A 128 -0.65 -12.87 7.11
N VAL A 129 -1.97 -12.96 7.28
CA VAL A 129 -2.82 -13.91 6.54
C VAL A 129 -3.44 -13.16 5.36
N TRP A 130 -3.17 -13.63 4.16
CA TRP A 130 -3.61 -12.99 2.93
C TRP A 130 -4.99 -13.49 2.50
N GLY A 131 -5.78 -12.58 1.96
CA GLY A 131 -6.95 -12.91 1.17
C GLY A 131 -6.60 -13.15 -0.31
N ASP A 132 -7.64 -13.24 -1.13
CA ASP A 132 -7.47 -13.44 -2.57
C ASP A 132 -6.76 -12.25 -3.22
N ALA A 133 -5.91 -12.55 -4.18
CA ALA A 133 -5.29 -11.55 -5.02
C ALA A 133 -6.24 -11.16 -6.16
N ASP A 134 -6.18 -9.89 -6.58
CA ASP A 134 -6.77 -9.44 -7.84
C ASP A 134 -6.13 -10.20 -9.01
N MET A 135 -6.89 -10.51 -10.05
CA MET A 135 -6.39 -11.24 -11.23
C MET A 135 -5.24 -10.51 -11.93
N LEU A 136 -5.16 -9.20 -11.78
CA LEU A 136 -4.08 -8.38 -12.34
C LEU A 136 -2.87 -8.25 -11.41
N ASN A 137 -2.96 -8.73 -10.15
CA ASN A 137 -1.84 -8.76 -9.23
C ASN A 137 -0.90 -9.92 -9.59
N ALA A 138 0.25 -9.60 -10.16
CA ALA A 138 1.24 -10.60 -10.55
C ALA A 138 1.91 -11.22 -9.32
N TYR A 139 2.32 -10.38 -8.36
CA TYR A 139 2.91 -10.79 -7.09
C TYR A 139 2.86 -9.62 -6.10
N SER A 140 3.22 -9.89 -4.84
CA SER A 140 3.32 -8.88 -3.79
C SER A 140 4.58 -9.10 -2.96
N GLU A 141 5.06 -8.04 -2.35
CA GLU A 141 6.22 -8.03 -1.46
C GLU A 141 5.90 -7.29 -0.17
N ILE A 142 6.55 -7.69 0.91
CA ILE A 142 6.65 -6.93 2.15
C ILE A 142 8.02 -6.29 2.19
N VAL A 143 8.06 -4.99 2.44
CA VAL A 143 9.30 -4.23 2.61
C VAL A 143 9.29 -3.60 3.99
N TYR A 144 10.31 -3.85 4.80
CA TYR A 144 10.43 -3.33 6.15
C TYR A 144 11.90 -3.05 6.50
N THR A 145 12.13 -2.38 7.62
CA THR A 145 13.47 -2.15 8.15
C THR A 145 13.64 -2.99 9.42
N GLU A 146 14.63 -3.86 9.46
CA GLU A 146 14.98 -4.59 10.67
C GLU A 146 15.43 -3.63 11.77
N LYS A 147 14.89 -3.79 12.96
CA LYS A 147 15.20 -2.95 14.11
C LYS A 147 16.63 -3.12 14.58
N SER A 148 17.13 -4.35 14.63
CA SER A 148 18.46 -4.68 15.13
C SER A 148 19.59 -4.17 14.23
N THR A 149 19.40 -4.19 12.92
CA THR A 149 20.44 -3.87 11.93
C THR A 149 20.23 -2.52 11.25
N GLY A 150 19.01 -1.99 11.25
CA GLY A 150 18.60 -0.84 10.44
C GLY A 150 18.57 -1.12 8.94
N LYS A 151 18.71 -2.38 8.53
CA LYS A 151 18.74 -2.77 7.13
C LYS A 151 17.33 -2.92 6.57
N ARG A 152 17.14 -2.44 5.34
CA ARG A 152 15.88 -2.61 4.63
C ARG A 152 15.83 -4.00 3.99
N GLU A 153 14.82 -4.77 4.36
CA GLU A 153 14.58 -6.12 3.87
C GLU A 153 13.34 -6.18 2.99
N THR A 154 13.35 -7.14 2.07
CA THR A 154 12.22 -7.42 1.17
C THR A 154 11.87 -8.89 1.22
N ILE A 155 10.61 -9.20 1.51
CA ILE A 155 10.09 -10.56 1.55
C ILE A 155 9.09 -10.74 0.43
N HIS A 156 9.31 -11.72 -0.42
CA HIS A 156 8.36 -12.11 -1.44
C HIS A 156 7.18 -12.86 -0.81
N VAL A 157 5.96 -12.39 -1.07
CA VAL A 157 4.75 -13.04 -0.56
C VAL A 157 4.57 -14.37 -1.28
N THR A 158 4.59 -15.47 -0.52
CA THR A 158 4.45 -16.81 -1.09
C THR A 158 3.11 -17.00 -1.79
N SER A 159 3.10 -17.82 -2.84
CA SER A 159 1.89 -18.36 -3.44
C SER A 159 1.51 -19.74 -2.87
N GLU A 160 2.35 -20.31 -2.01
CA GLU A 160 2.11 -21.61 -1.40
C GLU A 160 1.18 -21.47 -0.19
N LYS A 161 0.14 -22.31 -0.16
CA LYS A 161 -0.81 -22.35 0.95
C LYS A 161 -0.27 -23.20 2.08
N ASP A 162 -0.48 -22.74 3.32
CA ASP A 162 -0.22 -23.53 4.51
C ASP A 162 -1.04 -24.84 4.44
N PRO A 163 -0.38 -26.01 4.53
CA PRO A 163 -1.07 -27.29 4.44
C PRO A 163 -2.15 -27.51 5.53
N ALA A 164 -1.99 -26.86 6.69
CA ALA A 164 -2.86 -27.06 7.84
C ALA A 164 -4.21 -26.33 7.71
N ASN A 165 -4.20 -25.12 7.11
CA ASN A 165 -5.39 -24.24 7.08
C ASN A 165 -5.70 -23.68 5.68
N GLN A 166 -4.91 -24.06 4.67
CA GLN A 166 -5.06 -23.58 3.28
C GLN A 166 -4.92 -22.06 3.12
N ALA A 167 -4.36 -21.38 4.11
CA ALA A 167 -4.13 -19.95 4.08
C ALA A 167 -2.78 -19.60 3.46
N LEU A 168 -2.70 -18.43 2.85
CA LEU A 168 -1.43 -17.84 2.45
C LEU A 168 -0.92 -16.98 3.62
N VAL A 169 0.22 -17.33 4.18
CA VAL A 169 0.77 -16.69 5.36
C VAL A 169 2.18 -16.18 5.08
N THR A 170 2.45 -14.94 5.46
CA THR A 170 3.80 -14.36 5.46
C THR A 170 4.17 -13.99 6.90
N LYS A 171 5.34 -14.44 7.34
CA LYS A 171 5.90 -14.14 8.67
C LYS A 171 7.24 -13.44 8.53
N PHE A 172 7.47 -12.46 9.38
CA PHE A 172 8.74 -11.76 9.47
C PHE A 172 8.93 -11.19 10.88
N ASP A 173 10.17 -11.07 11.27
CA ASP A 173 10.58 -10.74 12.62
C ASP A 173 11.38 -9.43 12.66
N ASP A 174 11.78 -9.04 13.87
CA ASP A 174 12.65 -7.90 14.12
C ASP A 174 12.06 -6.55 13.68
N VAL A 175 10.74 -6.42 13.71
CA VAL A 175 10.04 -5.17 13.41
C VAL A 175 9.88 -4.37 14.69
N GLY A 176 10.45 -3.17 14.75
CA GLY A 176 10.29 -2.28 15.91
C GLY A 176 8.90 -1.66 15.99
N ASN A 177 8.50 -1.22 17.18
CA ASN A 177 7.35 -0.36 17.34
C ASN A 177 7.61 1.03 16.80
N VAL A 178 6.61 1.59 16.13
CA VAL A 178 6.73 2.88 15.44
C VAL A 178 5.86 3.91 16.11
N LEU A 179 6.33 4.58 17.09
CA LEU A 179 5.74 5.84 17.48
C LEU A 179 6.62 6.97 16.94
N GLY A 180 6.27 7.50 15.77
CA GLY A 180 7.01 8.58 15.13
C GLY A 180 8.28 8.16 14.36
N ASP A 181 8.54 6.87 14.21
CA ASP A 181 9.68 6.35 13.46
C ASP A 181 9.22 5.46 12.30
N GLU A 182 9.23 5.99 11.10
CA GLU A 182 8.83 5.27 9.87
C GLU A 182 9.73 4.06 9.57
N SER A 183 10.93 4.00 10.16
CA SER A 183 11.87 2.90 9.96
C SER A 183 11.37 1.56 10.50
N SER A 184 10.43 1.60 11.42
CA SER A 184 9.84 0.39 12.04
C SER A 184 8.50 -0.03 11.41
N SER A 185 8.01 0.67 10.41
CA SER A 185 6.81 0.28 9.66
C SER A 185 7.14 -0.78 8.60
N PHE A 186 6.12 -1.38 8.06
CA PHE A 186 6.28 -2.16 6.85
C PHE A 186 5.36 -1.66 5.74
N GLU A 187 5.77 -1.92 4.51
CA GLU A 187 4.99 -1.64 3.31
C GLU A 187 4.57 -2.94 2.65
N VAL A 188 3.36 -2.98 2.14
CA VAL A 188 2.93 -3.97 1.17
C VAL A 188 3.11 -3.36 -0.21
N VAL A 189 3.93 -3.95 -1.05
CA VAL A 189 4.11 -3.55 -2.44
C VAL A 189 3.41 -4.57 -3.32
N CYS A 190 2.36 -4.15 -3.99
CA CYS A 190 1.65 -5.00 -4.95
C CYS A 190 2.09 -4.64 -6.37
N TYR A 191 2.39 -5.65 -7.17
CA TYR A 191 2.82 -5.50 -8.55
C TYR A 191 1.72 -5.97 -9.49
N TYR A 192 1.31 -5.11 -10.40
CA TYR A 192 0.18 -5.34 -11.30
C TYR A 192 0.63 -5.43 -12.75
N ILE A 193 0.05 -6.36 -13.48
CA ILE A 193 0.14 -6.43 -14.94
C ILE A 193 -1.18 -5.88 -15.48
N PRO A 194 -1.21 -4.68 -16.08
CA PRO A 194 -2.46 -4.04 -16.47
C PRO A 194 -3.25 -4.84 -17.51
N GLU A 195 -2.53 -5.58 -18.36
CA GLU A 195 -3.12 -6.49 -19.33
C GLU A 195 -2.13 -7.58 -19.72
N LYS A 196 -2.61 -8.66 -20.34
CA LYS A 196 -1.75 -9.75 -20.83
C LYS A 196 -0.79 -9.21 -21.90
N GLY A 197 0.49 -9.35 -21.64
CA GLY A 197 1.54 -8.92 -22.58
C GLY A 197 1.97 -7.46 -22.37
N ALA A 198 1.52 -6.77 -21.32
CA ALA A 198 2.06 -5.47 -20.95
C ALA A 198 3.58 -5.51 -20.83
N CYS A 199 4.25 -4.43 -21.25
CA CYS A 199 5.70 -4.35 -21.18
C CYS A 199 6.22 -3.97 -19.79
N ASP A 200 5.34 -3.56 -18.88
CA ASP A 200 5.67 -3.17 -17.52
C ASP A 200 4.82 -3.91 -16.49
N THR A 201 5.46 -4.16 -15.34
CA THR A 201 4.78 -4.52 -14.11
C THR A 201 4.74 -3.28 -13.22
N ILE A 202 3.54 -2.84 -12.84
CA ILE A 202 3.31 -1.56 -12.18
C ILE A 202 3.24 -1.76 -10.67
N PRO A 203 4.20 -1.22 -9.88
CA PRO A 203 4.19 -1.31 -8.43
C PRO A 203 3.27 -0.27 -7.80
N LYS A 204 2.54 -0.66 -6.76
CA LYS A 204 1.87 0.26 -5.84
C LYS A 204 2.20 -0.08 -4.40
N ARG A 205 2.61 0.93 -3.63
CA ARG A 205 3.01 0.81 -2.24
C ARG A 205 1.88 1.19 -1.31
N TYR A 206 1.73 0.41 -0.24
CA TYR A 206 0.75 0.62 0.81
C TYR A 206 1.44 0.53 2.17
N ALA A 207 1.65 1.66 2.81
CA ALA A 207 2.27 1.70 4.14
C ALA A 207 1.32 1.10 5.19
N LYS A 208 1.88 0.31 6.11
CA LYS A 208 1.20 -0.25 7.27
C LYS A 208 2.01 0.07 8.51
N GLN A 209 1.35 0.71 9.45
CA GLN A 209 1.93 1.03 10.76
C GLN A 209 1.01 0.45 11.84
N PHE A 210 1.49 -0.56 12.54
CA PHE A 210 0.81 -1.12 13.70
C PHE A 210 1.68 -0.89 14.93
N LEU A 211 1.13 -0.15 15.88
CA LEU A 211 1.76 0.08 17.15
C LEU A 211 1.15 -0.86 18.17
N THR A 212 1.98 -1.64 18.83
CA THR A 212 1.55 -2.52 19.91
C THR A 212 1.84 -1.84 21.25
N TYR A 213 0.80 -1.71 22.04
CA TYR A 213 0.86 -1.13 23.37
C TYR A 213 0.29 -2.10 24.40
N VAL A 214 0.67 -1.90 25.65
CA VAL A 214 -0.01 -2.51 26.79
C VAL A 214 -0.68 -1.43 27.61
N SER A 215 -1.87 -1.76 28.08
CA SER A 215 -2.65 -0.94 29.00
C SER A 215 -2.66 -1.57 30.38
N THR A 216 -2.46 -0.75 31.37
CA THR A 216 -2.68 -1.07 32.79
C THR A 216 -3.54 0.03 33.38
N GLY A 217 -4.62 -0.33 34.06
CA GLY A 217 -5.54 0.67 34.56
C GLY A 217 -6.66 0.12 35.40
N SER A 218 -7.64 0.97 35.66
CA SER A 218 -8.88 0.64 36.36
C SER A 218 -10.07 1.40 35.80
N ARG A 219 -11.25 0.86 36.01
CA ARG A 219 -12.52 1.52 35.70
C ARG A 219 -13.53 1.37 36.81
N VAL A 220 -14.42 2.33 36.93
CA VAL A 220 -15.57 2.31 37.82
C VAL A 220 -16.82 2.59 36.99
N GLN A 221 -17.77 1.68 37.04
CA GLN A 221 -19.05 1.86 36.37
C GLN A 221 -20.07 2.50 37.31
N TYR A 222 -20.79 3.50 36.84
CA TYR A 222 -21.86 4.18 37.55
C TYR A 222 -23.20 3.84 36.89
N THR A 223 -24.12 3.25 37.68
CA THR A 223 -25.45 2.90 37.23
C THR A 223 -26.48 3.59 38.11
N GLY A 224 -27.38 4.40 37.50
CA GLY A 224 -28.32 5.23 38.25
C GLY A 224 -27.64 6.15 39.27
N GLY A 225 -26.46 6.66 38.95
CA GLY A 225 -25.65 7.55 39.79
C GLY A 225 -24.92 6.86 40.95
N LYS A 226 -24.93 5.52 41.05
CA LYS A 226 -24.23 4.78 42.07
C LYS A 226 -22.99 4.11 41.50
N ALA A 227 -21.84 4.29 42.18
CA ALA A 227 -20.58 3.67 41.84
C ALA A 227 -20.65 2.16 42.08
N GLY A 228 -20.21 1.37 41.12
CA GLY A 228 -19.92 -0.06 41.27
C GLY A 228 -18.53 -0.31 41.83
N ASN A 229 -18.13 -1.56 41.95
CA ASN A 229 -16.80 -1.93 42.40
C ASN A 229 -15.77 -1.57 41.28
N PRO A 230 -14.59 -1.08 41.64
CA PRO A 230 -13.50 -0.88 40.69
C PRO A 230 -13.07 -2.21 40.06
N ILE A 231 -12.84 -2.18 38.74
CA ILE A 231 -12.28 -3.28 37.96
C ILE A 231 -10.92 -2.85 37.44
N ALA A 232 -9.88 -3.56 37.88
CA ALA A 232 -8.51 -3.29 37.43
C ALA A 232 -8.05 -4.32 36.39
N TRP A 233 -7.10 -3.91 35.55
CA TRP A 233 -6.40 -4.79 34.61
C TRP A 233 -4.92 -4.40 34.50
N SER A 234 -4.09 -5.35 34.05
CA SER A 234 -2.69 -5.11 33.76
C SER A 234 -2.24 -5.85 32.51
N ASN A 235 -1.29 -5.28 31.79
CA ASN A 235 -0.69 -5.84 30.58
C ASN A 235 -1.71 -6.22 29.48
N TYR A 236 -2.80 -5.47 29.39
CA TYR A 236 -3.80 -5.70 28.35
C TYR A 236 -3.31 -5.16 27.00
N GLY A 237 -3.22 -6.02 25.99
CA GLY A 237 -2.71 -5.62 24.67
C GLY A 237 -3.60 -4.59 23.99
N LYS A 238 -3.00 -3.51 23.49
CA LYS A 238 -3.65 -2.49 22.68
C LYS A 238 -2.94 -2.30 21.34
N ILE A 239 -3.70 -2.05 20.31
CA ILE A 239 -3.17 -1.66 19.00
C ILE A 239 -3.52 -0.19 18.77
N LEU A 240 -2.51 0.63 18.58
CA LEU A 240 -2.65 2.01 18.13
C LEU A 240 -2.24 2.08 16.67
N GLN A 241 -3.16 2.46 15.80
CA GLN A 241 -2.89 2.68 14.39
C GLN A 241 -2.67 4.18 14.18
N ARG A 242 -1.48 4.55 13.71
CA ARG A 242 -1.18 5.95 13.39
C ARG A 242 -2.00 6.41 12.20
N ALA A 243 -2.77 7.47 12.37
CA ALA A 243 -3.55 8.09 11.31
C ALA A 243 -2.79 9.27 10.66
N ASN A 244 -2.02 10.02 11.47
CA ASN A 244 -1.10 11.08 11.05
C ASN A 244 -0.06 11.33 12.16
N ASP A 245 0.76 12.39 12.07
CA ASP A 245 1.91 12.63 12.95
C ASP A 245 1.57 12.67 14.45
N ASN A 246 0.39 13.12 14.80
CA ASN A 246 -0.02 13.29 16.20
C ASN A 246 -1.34 12.59 16.53
N THR A 247 -1.87 11.74 15.65
CA THR A 247 -3.20 11.15 15.80
C THR A 247 -3.15 9.63 15.65
N TYR A 248 -3.80 8.93 16.58
CA TYR A 248 -3.83 7.48 16.64
C TYR A 248 -5.25 6.97 16.80
N ASP A 249 -5.61 5.95 16.01
CA ASP A 249 -6.85 5.19 16.16
C ASP A 249 -6.60 3.97 17.06
N CYS A 250 -7.43 3.79 18.07
CA CYS A 250 -7.27 2.79 19.12
C CYS A 250 -8.39 1.75 19.07
N ASN A 251 -8.04 0.47 19.31
CA ASN A 251 -8.96 -0.65 19.18
C ASN A 251 -9.70 -1.05 20.46
N PHE A 252 -9.31 -0.55 21.65
CA PHE A 252 -9.92 -0.92 22.93
C PHE A 252 -10.21 0.27 23.81
N ILE A 253 -11.28 0.16 24.57
CA ILE A 253 -11.62 1.04 25.67
C ILE A 253 -11.42 0.29 26.98
N GLY A 254 -10.55 0.80 27.84
CA GLY A 254 -10.51 0.48 29.26
C GLY A 254 -10.70 -0.97 29.67
N GLY A 255 -9.98 -1.93 29.06
CA GLY A 255 -10.06 -3.33 29.41
C GLY A 255 -11.33 -4.05 28.95
N TRP A 256 -12.14 -3.46 28.08
CA TRP A 256 -13.24 -4.15 27.41
C TRP A 256 -12.79 -4.81 26.11
N GLY A 257 -13.01 -6.09 26.05
CA GLY A 257 -13.09 -7.03 24.90
C GLY A 257 -12.26 -6.78 23.65
N ALA A 258 -11.66 -7.85 23.18
CA ALA A 258 -10.66 -7.94 22.11
C ALA A 258 -11.18 -7.66 20.68
N ASN A 259 -12.47 -7.46 20.47
CA ASN A 259 -13.07 -7.59 19.12
C ASN A 259 -13.53 -6.29 18.47
N ALA A 260 -13.38 -5.16 19.13
CA ALA A 260 -13.80 -3.90 18.56
C ALA A 260 -12.63 -3.16 17.93
N ILE A 261 -12.68 -2.98 16.63
CA ILE A 261 -11.67 -2.29 15.82
C ILE A 261 -12.01 -0.80 15.80
N ASN A 262 -11.04 0.07 16.08
CA ASN A 262 -11.15 1.53 15.95
C ASN A 262 -12.29 2.15 16.76
N LEU A 263 -12.22 2.06 18.08
CA LEU A 263 -13.28 2.57 18.95
C LEU A 263 -13.13 4.05 19.28
N PHE A 264 -11.92 4.57 19.33
CA PHE A 264 -11.67 5.96 19.63
C PHE A 264 -10.36 6.46 19.02
N ARG A 265 -10.24 7.76 18.93
CA ARG A 265 -9.10 8.48 18.41
C ARG A 265 -8.42 9.25 19.51
N LEU A 266 -7.08 9.17 19.56
CA LEU A 266 -6.21 10.01 20.39
C LEU A 266 -5.57 11.06 19.51
N THR A 267 -5.58 12.31 19.93
CA THR A 267 -4.85 13.41 19.28
C THR A 267 -3.92 14.06 20.29
N ILE A 268 -2.61 13.97 20.06
CA ILE A 268 -1.59 14.64 20.88
C ILE A 268 -1.49 16.10 20.45
N LYS A 269 -1.59 17.01 21.41
CA LYS A 269 -1.43 18.46 21.20
C LYS A 269 0.01 18.89 21.39
N GLU A 270 0.33 20.12 21.02
CA GLU A 270 1.66 20.72 21.17
C GLU A 270 2.17 20.73 22.63
N ASP A 271 1.27 20.83 23.59
CA ASP A 271 1.56 20.82 25.05
C ASP A 271 1.60 19.39 25.63
N ASN A 272 1.58 18.36 24.80
CA ASN A 272 1.49 16.96 25.16
C ASN A 272 0.19 16.54 25.88
N THR A 273 -0.82 17.38 25.91
CA THR A 273 -2.16 16.92 26.29
C THR A 273 -2.77 16.08 25.20
N VAL A 274 -3.70 15.18 25.56
CA VAL A 274 -4.32 14.26 24.63
C VAL A 274 -5.82 14.46 24.60
N ASP A 275 -6.35 14.78 23.44
CA ASP A 275 -7.79 14.74 23.18
C ASP A 275 -8.22 13.34 22.80
N MET A 276 -9.39 12.95 23.27
CA MET A 276 -9.99 11.67 23.02
C MET A 276 -11.39 11.84 22.41
N VAL A 277 -11.65 11.17 21.30
CA VAL A 277 -12.95 11.23 20.63
C VAL A 277 -13.40 9.82 20.23
N GLY A 278 -14.66 9.48 20.51
CA GLY A 278 -15.28 8.25 20.02
C GLY A 278 -15.41 8.29 18.49
N TYR A 279 -14.93 7.28 17.80
CA TYR A 279 -14.75 7.31 16.34
C TYR A 279 -15.96 6.83 15.53
N TYR A 280 -16.83 5.97 16.10
CA TYR A 280 -17.94 5.41 15.35
C TYR A 280 -19.31 5.77 15.96
N GLY A 281 -20.08 6.53 15.20
CA GLY A 281 -21.44 6.96 15.54
C GLY A 281 -22.50 5.85 15.63
N ASN A 282 -22.11 4.57 15.43
CA ASN A 282 -23.02 3.43 15.55
C ASN A 282 -23.07 2.80 16.94
N TYR A 283 -22.23 3.28 17.88
CA TYR A 283 -22.30 2.81 19.25
C TYR A 283 -23.21 3.70 20.09
N SER A 284 -23.97 3.07 20.96
CA SER A 284 -24.89 3.74 21.89
C SER A 284 -24.16 4.41 23.08
N TRP A 285 -22.92 4.87 22.89
CA TRP A 285 -22.10 5.50 23.92
C TRP A 285 -21.27 6.67 23.36
N THR A 286 -20.93 7.59 24.26
CA THR A 286 -20.08 8.76 24.00
C THR A 286 -18.84 8.67 24.87
N LEU A 287 -17.71 9.09 24.35
CA LEU A 287 -16.45 9.15 25.07
C LEU A 287 -16.03 10.62 25.24
N THR A 288 -15.72 11.01 26.48
CA THR A 288 -15.27 12.37 26.85
C THR A 288 -14.10 12.29 27.82
N ASN A 289 -13.31 13.35 27.93
CA ASN A 289 -12.38 13.46 29.06
C ASN A 289 -13.17 13.48 30.38
N THR A 290 -12.65 12.82 31.43
CA THR A 290 -13.26 12.90 32.76
C THR A 290 -13.12 14.32 33.29
N ASP A 291 -14.21 14.89 33.81
CA ASP A 291 -14.25 16.26 34.31
C ASP A 291 -13.13 16.55 35.32
N GLY A 292 -12.44 17.69 35.15
CA GLY A 292 -11.34 18.12 35.99
C GLY A 292 -10.04 17.32 35.84
N THR A 293 -9.95 16.44 34.85
CA THR A 293 -8.72 15.66 34.57
C THR A 293 -8.17 15.96 33.17
N VAL A 294 -6.89 15.70 33.01
CA VAL A 294 -6.20 15.86 31.71
C VAL A 294 -5.53 14.55 31.35
N SER A 295 -5.76 14.07 30.13
CA SER A 295 -5.00 12.97 29.55
C SER A 295 -3.72 13.53 28.93
N THR A 296 -2.59 12.81 29.11
CA THR A 296 -1.27 13.27 28.68
C THR A 296 -0.50 12.22 27.90
N TYR A 297 0.43 12.69 27.10
CA TYR A 297 1.42 11.91 26.38
C TYR A 297 2.81 12.25 26.87
N ASP A 298 3.63 11.25 27.15
CA ASP A 298 5.03 11.41 27.48
C ASP A 298 5.89 11.06 26.24
N PRO A 299 6.57 12.05 25.61
CA PRO A 299 7.37 11.81 24.42
C PRO A 299 8.67 11.02 24.68
N GLU A 300 9.19 10.99 25.92
CA GLU A 300 10.39 10.23 26.24
C GLU A 300 10.11 8.73 26.33
N THR A 301 9.06 8.37 27.05
CA THR A 301 8.62 6.97 27.21
C THR A 301 7.63 6.54 26.16
N LYS A 302 7.18 7.46 25.32
CA LYS A 302 6.14 7.24 24.30
C LYS A 302 4.86 6.63 24.89
N SER A 303 4.52 7.00 26.12
CA SER A 303 3.36 6.45 26.83
C SER A 303 2.26 7.50 27.03
N PHE A 304 1.04 7.01 27.17
CA PHE A 304 -0.14 7.82 27.44
C PHE A 304 -0.64 7.56 28.87
N ASP A 305 -1.02 8.61 29.58
CA ASP A 305 -1.83 8.55 30.81
C ASP A 305 -3.23 9.07 30.46
N LEU A 306 -4.19 8.17 30.33
CA LEU A 306 -5.52 8.47 29.82
C LEU A 306 -6.54 8.45 30.95
N LYS A 307 -7.37 9.49 31.02
CA LYS A 307 -8.46 9.65 32.00
C LYS A 307 -9.70 10.11 31.26
N TYR A 308 -10.66 9.21 31.12
CA TYR A 308 -11.84 9.46 30.31
C TYR A 308 -13.10 8.80 30.86
N THR A 309 -14.23 9.30 30.38
CA THR A 309 -15.54 8.80 30.74
C THR A 309 -16.26 8.27 29.50
N VAL A 310 -16.80 7.07 29.60
CA VAL A 310 -17.64 6.44 28.59
C VAL A 310 -19.10 6.54 29.07
N ILE A 311 -19.95 7.19 28.33
CA ILE A 311 -21.35 7.42 28.65
C ILE A 311 -22.22 6.56 27.76
N THR A 312 -23.12 5.77 28.35
CA THR A 312 -24.15 5.01 27.62
C THR A 312 -25.31 5.94 27.26
N ASN A 313 -25.48 6.24 25.99
CA ASN A 313 -26.43 7.26 25.52
C ASN A 313 -27.90 6.93 25.86
N ALA A 314 -28.25 5.66 26.02
CA ALA A 314 -29.63 5.23 26.28
C ALA A 314 -30.06 5.40 27.74
N SER A 315 -29.16 5.17 28.71
CA SER A 315 -29.49 5.18 30.13
C SER A 315 -28.86 6.35 30.91
N GLY A 316 -27.89 7.02 30.33
CA GLY A 316 -27.09 8.00 31.04
C GLY A 316 -26.12 7.38 32.04
N ASP A 317 -26.02 6.05 32.11
CA ASP A 317 -25.00 5.37 32.89
C ASP A 317 -23.62 5.66 32.29
N TYR A 318 -22.61 5.73 33.13
CA TYR A 318 -21.26 6.04 32.67
C TYR A 318 -20.21 5.20 33.38
N THR A 319 -19.04 5.15 32.74
CA THR A 319 -17.85 4.46 33.27
C THR A 319 -16.68 5.41 33.23
N GLU A 320 -16.10 5.68 34.37
CA GLU A 320 -14.83 6.41 34.47
C GLU A 320 -13.68 5.41 34.30
N VAL A 321 -12.72 5.79 33.46
CA VAL A 321 -11.55 4.97 33.11
C VAL A 321 -10.29 5.76 33.37
N GLN A 322 -9.34 5.13 34.03
CA GLN A 322 -7.97 5.61 34.12
C GLN A 322 -7.03 4.50 33.67
N GLU A 323 -6.21 4.76 32.67
CA GLU A 323 -5.26 3.79 32.14
C GLU A 323 -3.95 4.42 31.69
N LYS A 324 -2.86 3.70 31.96
CA LYS A 324 -1.55 3.97 31.36
C LYS A 324 -1.36 3.04 30.18
N VAL A 325 -1.07 3.64 29.02
CA VAL A 325 -0.83 2.92 27.78
C VAL A 325 0.63 3.10 27.40
N SER A 326 1.42 2.05 27.41
CA SER A 326 2.86 2.10 27.17
C SER A 326 3.24 1.22 25.97
N PRO A 327 4.27 1.59 25.20
CA PRO A 327 4.75 0.74 24.11
C PRO A 327 5.11 -0.66 24.61
N ARG A 328 4.78 -1.65 23.80
CA ARG A 328 5.23 -3.02 23.95
C ARG A 328 6.20 -3.29 22.81
N TYR A 329 7.45 -3.36 23.16
CA TYR A 329 8.52 -3.52 22.18
C TYR A 329 8.48 -4.88 21.54
#